data_865e39007990011452d7d85ec775a42f
#
_entry.id   865e39007990011452d7d85ec775a42f
#
_cell.length_a   1.000
_cell.length_b   1.000
_cell.length_c   1.000
_cell.angle_alpha   90.00
_cell.angle_beta   90.00
_cell.angle_gamma   90.00
#
_symmetry.space_group_name_H-M   'P 1'
#
loop_
_entity.id
_entity.type
_entity.pdbx_description
1 polymer ?
#
loop_
_entity_poly.entity_id
_entity_poly.type
_entity_poly.pdbx_seq_one_letter_code
_entity_poly.pdbx_strand_id
1 'polypeptide(L)'
;MLFYKNICSEVFDSKNINSDILEMNKNISALIKNMPPSHEIPFEVLRKIRSEGGGMLPNQPKSEIAINRSVEFNKSKVSIREIRKTDANFVYLHIHGGGFCLGSSDGQDSELEKLSNEMNCSVLSVDYRLAPEHAYPAAADDCETVALWLIENLKNEYGTEKIVVGGESAGAHLCVTTLLRLKNKNVHHKIKALNLIFGTYNANTLPSEINSENENLLLSSEMMKKFEDSYLQNNEDKTNPDVSPMFGNFSDLPPQFLQ
;
A
#
# COMPACT_ATOMS: atom_id res chain seq x y z
N MET A 1 -12.02 23.67 -3.39
CA MET A 1 -10.99 24.65 -3.79
C MET A 1 -9.69 23.87 -3.97
N LEU A 2 -9.33 23.53 -5.20
CA LEU A 2 -8.09 22.83 -5.51
C LEU A 2 -6.93 23.81 -5.32
N PHE A 3 -6.12 23.59 -4.28
CA PHE A 3 -4.86 24.32 -4.12
C PHE A 3 -3.81 23.68 -5.05
N TYR A 4 -3.67 24.22 -6.25
CA TYR A 4 -2.47 23.94 -7.04
C TYR A 4 -1.30 24.69 -6.38
N LYS A 5 -0.48 24.00 -5.60
CA LYS A 5 0.87 24.48 -5.32
C LYS A 5 1.68 24.28 -6.59
N ASN A 6 2.10 25.37 -7.22
CA ASN A 6 3.15 25.29 -8.23
C ASN A 6 4.39 24.70 -7.56
N ILE A 7 4.70 23.46 -7.91
CA ILE A 7 5.95 22.84 -7.46
C ILE A 7 7.04 23.52 -8.27
N CYS A 8 7.90 24.29 -7.59
CA CYS A 8 9.04 24.94 -8.22
C CYS A 8 10.00 23.86 -8.72
N SER A 9 10.38 23.90 -10.01
CA SER A 9 11.33 22.94 -10.60
C SER A 9 12.69 22.95 -9.89
N GLU A 10 13.05 24.05 -9.22
CA GLU A 10 14.26 24.15 -8.42
C GLU A 10 14.33 23.16 -7.25
N VAL A 11 13.18 22.70 -6.76
CA VAL A 11 13.14 21.64 -5.70
C VAL A 11 13.76 20.34 -6.19
N PHE A 12 13.74 20.09 -7.49
CA PHE A 12 14.32 18.89 -8.13
C PHE A 12 15.74 19.12 -8.67
N ASP A 13 16.29 20.32 -8.51
CA ASP A 13 17.70 20.57 -8.90
C ASP A 13 18.62 19.78 -7.96
N SER A 14 19.51 18.98 -8.55
CA SER A 14 20.48 18.17 -7.80
C SER A 14 21.36 18.98 -6.83
N LYS A 15 21.52 20.29 -7.07
CA LYS A 15 22.22 21.21 -6.17
C LYS A 15 21.51 21.41 -4.84
N ASN A 16 20.19 21.17 -4.80
CA ASN A 16 19.36 21.32 -3.60
C ASN A 16 19.18 20.00 -2.85
N ILE A 17 19.74 18.90 -3.38
CA ILE A 17 19.69 17.59 -2.73
C ILE A 17 20.89 17.45 -1.80
N ASN A 18 20.65 16.99 -0.58
CA ASN A 18 21.71 16.71 0.40
C ASN A 18 22.74 15.73 -0.21
N SER A 19 24.05 16.05 -0.03
CA SER A 19 25.17 15.25 -0.53
C SER A 19 25.10 13.77 -0.09
N ASP A 20 24.67 13.53 1.15
CA ASP A 20 24.58 12.19 1.73
C ASP A 20 23.49 11.36 1.01
N ILE A 21 22.38 12.02 0.63
CA ILE A 21 21.32 11.38 -0.18
C ILE A 21 21.84 11.04 -1.57
N LEU A 22 22.60 11.94 -2.21
CA LEU A 22 23.18 11.68 -3.53
C LEU A 22 24.20 10.53 -3.48
N GLU A 23 25.01 10.46 -2.43
CA GLU A 23 25.97 9.36 -2.23
C GLU A 23 25.24 8.04 -1.97
N MET A 24 24.21 8.06 -1.12
CA MET A 24 23.37 6.88 -0.87
C MET A 24 22.72 6.37 -2.16
N ASN A 25 22.15 7.26 -2.98
CA ASN A 25 21.56 6.89 -4.27
C ASN A 25 22.57 6.26 -5.23
N LYS A 26 23.80 6.78 -5.29
CA LYS A 26 24.89 6.18 -6.10
C LYS A 26 25.22 4.77 -5.62
N ASN A 27 25.31 4.58 -4.31
CA ASN A 27 25.60 3.28 -3.71
C ASN A 27 24.48 2.27 -3.99
N ILE A 28 23.22 2.67 -3.85
CA ILE A 28 22.05 1.85 -4.19
C ILE A 28 22.07 1.49 -5.67
N SER A 29 22.27 2.46 -6.57
CA SER A 29 22.34 2.22 -8.01
C SER A 29 23.46 1.25 -8.39
N ALA A 30 24.64 1.36 -7.74
CA ALA A 30 25.74 0.44 -7.96
C ALA A 30 25.43 -0.98 -7.47
N LEU A 31 24.71 -1.13 -6.37
CA LEU A 31 24.25 -2.43 -5.89
C LEU A 31 23.26 -3.06 -6.86
N ILE A 32 22.24 -2.31 -7.31
CA ILE A 32 21.21 -2.79 -8.25
C ILE A 32 21.85 -3.30 -9.53
N LYS A 33 22.82 -2.55 -10.08
CA LYS A 33 23.52 -2.90 -11.33
C LYS A 33 24.19 -4.27 -11.28
N ASN A 34 24.61 -4.72 -10.10
CA ASN A 34 25.27 -5.99 -9.88
C ASN A 34 24.32 -7.13 -9.46
N MET A 35 23.03 -6.84 -9.32
CA MET A 35 22.02 -7.84 -8.96
C MET A 35 21.36 -8.41 -10.22
N PRO A 36 20.89 -9.67 -10.18
CA PRO A 36 20.05 -10.20 -11.25
C PRO A 36 18.80 -9.32 -11.43
N PRO A 37 18.31 -9.13 -12.67
CA PRO A 37 17.11 -8.35 -12.93
C PRO A 37 15.92 -8.92 -12.14
N SER A 38 15.36 -8.11 -11.24
CA SER A 38 14.28 -8.58 -10.32
C SER A 38 13.02 -9.02 -11.09
N HIS A 39 12.77 -8.46 -12.25
CA HIS A 39 11.65 -8.86 -13.11
C HIS A 39 11.79 -10.27 -13.72
N GLU A 40 12.99 -10.84 -13.77
CA GLU A 40 13.21 -12.21 -14.24
C GLU A 40 13.03 -13.24 -13.11
N ILE A 41 13.05 -12.82 -11.86
CA ILE A 41 12.95 -13.72 -10.69
C ILE A 41 11.48 -14.02 -10.38
N PRO A 42 11.03 -15.28 -10.25
CA PRO A 42 9.68 -15.63 -9.85
C PRO A 42 9.27 -14.98 -8.51
N PHE A 43 8.01 -14.57 -8.38
CA PHE A 43 7.53 -13.93 -7.14
C PHE A 43 7.67 -14.81 -5.90
N GLU A 44 7.45 -16.11 -6.04
CA GLU A 44 7.68 -17.08 -4.95
C GLU A 44 9.12 -16.99 -4.42
N VAL A 45 10.09 -16.91 -5.32
CA VAL A 45 11.52 -16.78 -4.97
C VAL A 45 11.80 -15.42 -4.33
N LEU A 46 11.24 -14.33 -4.88
CA LEU A 46 11.37 -12.99 -4.28
C LEU A 46 10.76 -12.91 -2.88
N ARG A 47 9.60 -13.53 -2.66
CA ARG A 47 8.96 -13.62 -1.33
C ARG A 47 9.84 -14.39 -0.35
N LYS A 48 10.40 -15.53 -0.79
CA LYS A 48 11.32 -16.33 0.03
C LYS A 48 12.56 -15.54 0.41
N ILE A 49 13.24 -14.91 -0.57
CA ILE A 49 14.41 -14.06 -0.31
C ILE A 49 14.07 -12.99 0.75
N ARG A 50 12.94 -12.31 0.61
CA ARG A 50 12.51 -11.28 1.58
C ARG A 50 12.24 -11.85 2.97
N SER A 51 11.57 -13.00 3.06
CA SER A 51 11.25 -13.63 4.37
C SER A 51 12.51 -14.12 5.10
N GLU A 52 13.58 -14.43 4.36
CA GLU A 52 14.88 -14.83 4.91
C GLU A 52 15.81 -13.65 5.21
N GLY A 53 15.33 -12.40 5.05
CA GLY A 53 16.13 -11.21 5.31
C GLY A 53 17.03 -10.80 4.16
N GLY A 54 16.85 -11.40 3.00
CA GLY A 54 17.57 -11.04 1.78
C GLY A 54 16.87 -9.93 0.99
N GLY A 55 17.60 -9.43 -0.01
CA GLY A 55 17.11 -8.35 -0.87
C GLY A 55 17.58 -6.98 -0.40
N MET A 56 17.07 -5.93 -1.06
CA MET A 56 17.51 -4.55 -0.81
C MET A 56 16.84 -3.91 0.41
N LEU A 57 15.68 -4.43 0.82
CA LEU A 57 14.97 -3.93 1.99
C LEU A 57 15.28 -4.86 3.17
N PRO A 58 15.90 -4.34 4.25
CA PRO A 58 16.17 -5.14 5.42
C PRO A 58 14.87 -5.63 6.05
N ASN A 59 14.90 -6.84 6.61
CA ASN A 59 13.77 -7.31 7.42
C ASN A 59 13.62 -6.41 8.65
N GLN A 60 12.41 -5.94 8.85
CA GLN A 60 12.06 -5.22 10.06
C GLN A 60 11.87 -6.20 11.23
N PRO A 61 12.26 -5.81 12.46
CA PRO A 61 11.92 -6.58 13.64
C PRO A 61 10.41 -6.80 13.73
N LYS A 62 10.00 -8.01 14.06
CA LYS A 62 8.58 -8.29 14.30
C LYS A 62 8.16 -7.76 15.66
N SER A 63 6.96 -7.18 15.72
CA SER A 63 6.38 -6.71 16.97
C SER A 63 5.98 -7.91 17.85
N GLU A 64 6.40 -7.89 19.12
CA GLU A 64 6.04 -8.90 20.10
C GLU A 64 4.60 -8.75 20.61
N ILE A 65 4.02 -7.53 20.48
CA ILE A 65 2.64 -7.24 20.92
C ILE A 65 1.62 -7.43 19.80
N ALA A 66 2.06 -7.56 18.55
CA ALA A 66 1.17 -7.77 17.43
C ALA A 66 0.73 -9.25 17.35
N ILE A 67 -0.55 -9.47 17.12
CA ILE A 67 -1.15 -10.80 16.99
C ILE A 67 -1.71 -11.03 15.59
N ASN A 68 -1.63 -12.25 15.11
CA ASN A 68 -2.31 -12.66 13.89
C ASN A 68 -3.70 -13.18 14.26
N ARG A 69 -4.72 -12.71 13.56
CA ARG A 69 -6.09 -13.25 13.65
C ARG A 69 -6.79 -13.20 12.30
N SER A 70 -7.95 -13.77 12.19
CA SER A 70 -8.81 -13.65 11.02
C SER A 70 -10.08 -12.90 11.38
N VAL A 71 -10.56 -12.12 10.43
CA VAL A 71 -11.89 -11.49 10.48
C VAL A 71 -12.77 -12.11 9.40
N GLU A 72 -14.07 -12.14 9.65
CA GLU A 72 -15.04 -12.71 8.73
C GLU A 72 -16.19 -11.74 8.48
N PHE A 73 -16.50 -11.51 7.22
CA PHE A 73 -17.62 -10.68 6.80
C PHE A 73 -18.25 -11.28 5.52
N ASN A 74 -19.58 -11.45 5.52
CA ASN A 74 -20.31 -12.00 4.39
C ASN A 74 -19.72 -13.31 3.81
N LYS A 75 -19.29 -14.24 4.69
CA LYS A 75 -18.66 -15.52 4.35
C LYS A 75 -17.24 -15.42 3.77
N SER A 76 -16.70 -14.23 3.63
CA SER A 76 -15.29 -14.02 3.29
C SER A 76 -14.48 -13.93 4.57
N LYS A 77 -13.35 -14.67 4.61
CA LYS A 77 -12.44 -14.71 5.76
C LYS A 77 -11.08 -14.20 5.32
N VAL A 78 -10.57 -13.20 6.02
CA VAL A 78 -9.29 -12.55 5.73
C VAL A 78 -8.42 -12.52 6.97
N SER A 79 -7.14 -12.84 6.81
CA SER A 79 -6.14 -12.71 7.87
C SER A 79 -5.76 -11.26 8.07
N ILE A 80 -5.53 -10.89 9.32
CA ILE A 80 -5.01 -9.57 9.70
C ILE A 80 -3.93 -9.71 10.75
N ARG A 81 -3.04 -8.72 10.78
CA ARG A 81 -2.12 -8.50 11.87
C ARG A 81 -2.59 -7.31 12.69
N GLU A 82 -2.71 -7.48 13.99
CA GLU A 82 -3.34 -6.51 14.87
C GLU A 82 -2.39 -6.08 15.99
N ILE A 83 -2.24 -4.77 16.17
CA ILE A 83 -1.67 -4.14 17.37
C ILE A 83 -2.82 -3.42 18.08
N ARG A 84 -3.23 -3.92 19.23
CA ARG A 84 -4.37 -3.38 19.98
C ARG A 84 -3.94 -2.43 21.09
N LYS A 85 -4.60 -1.30 21.18
CA LYS A 85 -4.46 -0.34 22.27
C LYS A 85 -5.75 -0.24 23.07
N THR A 86 -5.62 -0.18 24.39
CA THR A 86 -6.70 0.22 25.26
C THR A 86 -6.94 1.73 25.11
N ASP A 87 -8.19 2.16 25.03
CA ASP A 87 -8.56 3.57 24.86
C ASP A 87 -7.93 4.26 23.62
N ALA A 88 -7.88 3.54 22.51
CA ALA A 88 -7.37 4.06 21.25
C ALA A 88 -8.16 5.27 20.75
N ASN A 89 -7.47 6.30 20.28
CA ASN A 89 -8.09 7.48 19.68
C ASN A 89 -8.85 7.15 18.38
N PHE A 90 -8.31 6.17 17.61
CA PHE A 90 -8.86 5.67 16.35
C PHE A 90 -8.26 4.30 16.02
N VAL A 91 -8.78 3.67 14.99
CA VAL A 91 -8.17 2.48 14.38
C VAL A 91 -7.51 2.88 13.07
N TYR A 92 -6.25 2.51 12.90
CA TYR A 92 -5.51 2.64 11.65
C TYR A 92 -5.60 1.34 10.87
N LEU A 93 -6.36 1.33 9.77
CA LEU A 93 -6.42 0.22 8.83
C LEU A 93 -5.27 0.37 7.85
N HIS A 94 -4.28 -0.49 7.96
CA HIS A 94 -3.09 -0.50 7.13
C HIS A 94 -3.21 -1.50 5.99
N ILE A 95 -2.79 -1.09 4.80
CA ILE A 95 -2.71 -1.93 3.60
C ILE A 95 -1.29 -1.81 3.05
N HIS A 96 -0.54 -2.92 3.10
CA HIS A 96 0.87 -2.92 2.72
C HIS A 96 1.09 -2.80 1.21
N GLY A 97 2.28 -2.30 0.83
CA GLY A 97 2.74 -2.26 -0.55
C GLY A 97 3.33 -3.58 -1.06
N GLY A 98 3.89 -3.53 -2.26
CA GLY A 98 4.56 -4.70 -2.86
C GLY A 98 4.01 -5.10 -4.23
N GLY A 99 3.43 -4.14 -4.99
CA GLY A 99 2.96 -4.36 -6.36
C GLY A 99 1.87 -5.43 -6.45
N PHE A 100 1.06 -5.58 -5.41
CA PHE A 100 0.01 -6.62 -5.28
C PHE A 100 0.54 -8.07 -5.26
N CYS A 101 1.84 -8.28 -5.42
CA CYS A 101 2.49 -9.58 -5.58
C CYS A 101 3.45 -9.93 -4.43
N LEU A 102 3.88 -8.96 -3.68
CA LEU A 102 4.88 -9.07 -2.61
C LEU A 102 4.37 -8.42 -1.33
N GLY A 103 5.08 -8.66 -0.22
CA GLY A 103 4.74 -8.08 1.07
C GLY A 103 3.88 -9.01 1.92
N SER A 104 3.61 -8.55 3.14
CA SER A 104 2.80 -9.24 4.15
C SER A 104 2.34 -8.26 5.20
N SER A 105 1.29 -8.59 5.94
CA SER A 105 0.73 -7.75 7.00
C SER A 105 1.71 -7.43 8.13
N ASP A 106 2.74 -8.25 8.31
CA ASP A 106 3.78 -8.11 9.33
C ASP A 106 5.07 -7.45 8.81
N GLY A 107 5.09 -7.07 7.53
CA GLY A 107 6.28 -6.52 6.88
C GLY A 107 6.78 -5.19 7.47
N GLN A 108 5.90 -4.44 8.12
CA GLN A 108 6.15 -3.11 8.69
C GLN A 108 5.79 -3.05 10.19
N ASP A 109 5.89 -4.15 10.89
CA ASP A 109 5.52 -4.24 12.31
C ASP A 109 6.16 -3.14 13.16
N SER A 110 7.44 -2.87 12.95
CA SER A 110 8.21 -1.87 13.72
C SER A 110 7.67 -0.46 13.53
N GLU A 111 7.40 -0.07 12.28
CA GLU A 111 6.84 1.24 11.95
C GLU A 111 5.39 1.37 12.42
N LEU A 112 4.60 0.31 12.27
CA LEU A 112 3.21 0.28 12.70
C LEU A 112 3.08 0.28 14.23
N GLU A 113 3.99 -0.37 14.95
CA GLU A 113 4.05 -0.29 16.41
C GLU A 113 4.44 1.10 16.89
N LYS A 114 5.42 1.72 16.24
CA LYS A 114 5.80 3.11 16.51
C LYS A 114 4.62 4.06 16.26
N LEU A 115 3.94 3.94 15.11
CA LEU A 115 2.73 4.70 14.80
C LEU A 115 1.66 4.52 15.88
N SER A 116 1.39 3.26 16.26
CA SER A 116 0.43 2.91 17.30
C SER A 116 0.74 3.61 18.63
N ASN A 117 2.01 3.64 19.00
CA ASN A 117 2.46 4.26 20.25
C ASN A 117 2.36 5.79 20.20
N GLU A 118 2.84 6.42 19.13
CA GLU A 118 2.89 7.88 19.00
C GLU A 118 1.49 8.50 18.83
N MET A 119 0.60 7.82 18.12
CA MET A 119 -0.74 8.33 17.82
C MET A 119 -1.82 7.81 18.79
N ASN A 120 -1.46 6.90 19.69
CA ASN A 120 -2.40 6.16 20.54
C ASN A 120 -3.55 5.57 19.72
N CYS A 121 -3.21 4.73 18.74
CA CYS A 121 -4.19 4.07 17.88
C CYS A 121 -3.99 2.55 17.88
N SER A 122 -5.07 1.81 17.68
CA SER A 122 -4.98 0.41 17.30
C SER A 122 -4.65 0.30 15.82
N VAL A 123 -3.88 -0.71 15.41
CA VAL A 123 -3.50 -0.95 14.02
C VAL A 123 -4.04 -2.30 13.57
N LEU A 124 -4.67 -2.33 12.41
CA LEU A 124 -5.02 -3.54 11.68
C LEU A 124 -4.30 -3.51 10.33
N SER A 125 -3.35 -4.39 10.11
CA SER A 125 -2.69 -4.58 8.81
C SER A 125 -3.32 -5.76 8.08
N VAL A 126 -3.80 -5.52 6.86
CA VAL A 126 -4.50 -6.54 6.05
C VAL A 126 -3.50 -7.47 5.40
N ASP A 127 -3.68 -8.78 5.59
CA ASP A 127 -2.91 -9.83 4.90
C ASP A 127 -3.68 -10.27 3.65
N TYR A 128 -3.79 -9.38 2.68
CA TYR A 128 -4.56 -9.62 1.47
C TYR A 128 -3.90 -10.65 0.56
N ARG A 129 -4.71 -11.37 -0.19
CA ARG A 129 -4.24 -12.37 -1.17
C ARG A 129 -3.42 -11.74 -2.27
N LEU A 130 -2.29 -12.37 -2.60
CA LEU A 130 -1.31 -11.85 -3.54
C LEU A 130 -1.47 -12.45 -4.93
N ALA A 131 -1.22 -11.65 -5.95
CA ALA A 131 -1.02 -12.09 -7.32
C ALA A 131 0.40 -12.70 -7.50
N PRO A 132 0.64 -13.56 -8.49
CA PRO A 132 -0.28 -13.99 -9.54
C PRO A 132 -1.28 -15.06 -9.13
N GLU A 133 -1.11 -15.70 -7.94
CA GLU A 133 -1.95 -16.80 -7.48
C GLU A 133 -3.39 -16.37 -7.27
N HIS A 134 -3.57 -15.11 -6.86
CA HIS A 134 -4.86 -14.48 -6.65
C HIS A 134 -4.87 -13.11 -7.34
N ALA A 135 -5.12 -13.13 -8.64
CA ALA A 135 -5.23 -11.92 -9.45
C ALA A 135 -6.38 -11.01 -8.99
N TYR A 136 -6.47 -9.81 -9.57
CA TYR A 136 -7.61 -8.93 -9.40
C TYR A 136 -8.93 -9.70 -9.64
N PRO A 137 -9.95 -9.49 -8.78
CA PRO A 137 -10.04 -8.47 -7.72
C PRO A 137 -9.69 -8.95 -6.30
N ALA A 138 -9.00 -10.08 -6.13
CA ALA A 138 -8.84 -10.74 -4.84
C ALA A 138 -8.30 -9.83 -3.71
N ALA A 139 -7.24 -9.06 -3.97
CA ALA A 139 -6.66 -8.14 -2.98
C ALA A 139 -7.65 -7.02 -2.59
N ALA A 140 -8.36 -6.47 -3.58
CA ALA A 140 -9.35 -5.42 -3.36
C ALA A 140 -10.57 -5.95 -2.56
N ASP A 141 -11.00 -7.20 -2.82
CA ASP A 141 -12.08 -7.86 -2.09
C ASP A 141 -11.70 -8.12 -0.64
N ASP A 142 -10.47 -8.53 -0.38
CA ASP A 142 -9.97 -8.75 0.98
C ASP A 142 -9.91 -7.45 1.77
N CYS A 143 -9.38 -6.38 1.18
CA CYS A 143 -9.32 -5.06 1.81
C CYS A 143 -10.73 -4.51 2.11
N GLU A 144 -11.67 -4.64 1.18
CA GLU A 144 -13.06 -4.25 1.39
C GLU A 144 -13.71 -5.08 2.51
N THR A 145 -13.48 -6.39 2.54
CA THR A 145 -13.97 -7.30 3.58
C THR A 145 -13.54 -6.86 4.97
N VAL A 146 -12.24 -6.58 5.15
CA VAL A 146 -11.71 -6.11 6.44
C VAL A 146 -12.28 -4.73 6.80
N ALA A 147 -12.38 -3.82 5.85
CA ALA A 147 -12.92 -2.48 6.08
C ALA A 147 -14.40 -2.53 6.52
N LEU A 148 -15.23 -3.34 5.86
CA LEU A 148 -16.64 -3.51 6.21
C LEU A 148 -16.79 -4.17 7.58
N TRP A 149 -16.02 -5.23 7.86
CA TRP A 149 -15.98 -5.86 9.17
C TRP A 149 -15.61 -4.85 10.26
N LEU A 150 -14.56 -4.05 10.01
CA LEU A 150 -14.11 -3.03 10.97
C LEU A 150 -15.19 -1.98 11.23
N ILE A 151 -15.88 -1.49 10.19
CA ILE A 151 -16.97 -0.50 10.34
C ILE A 151 -18.07 -1.03 11.26
N GLU A 152 -18.44 -2.31 11.13
CA GLU A 152 -19.52 -2.91 11.96
C GLU A 152 -19.07 -3.17 13.40
N ASN A 153 -17.80 -3.54 13.61
CA ASN A 153 -17.30 -3.98 14.91
C ASN A 153 -16.51 -2.91 15.68
N LEU A 154 -16.28 -1.75 15.07
CA LEU A 154 -15.37 -0.71 15.53
C LEU A 154 -15.62 -0.30 16.98
N LYS A 155 -16.87 0.04 17.32
CA LYS A 155 -17.24 0.50 18.65
C LYS A 155 -17.12 -0.60 19.71
N ASN A 156 -17.58 -1.80 19.37
CA ASN A 156 -17.62 -2.92 20.30
C ASN A 156 -16.21 -3.50 20.57
N GLU A 157 -15.38 -3.56 19.52
CA GLU A 157 -14.04 -4.16 19.64
C GLU A 157 -12.98 -3.13 20.10
N TYR A 158 -13.09 -1.87 19.67
CA TYR A 158 -12.02 -0.89 19.86
C TYR A 158 -12.42 0.34 20.69
N GLY A 159 -13.69 0.46 21.09
CA GLY A 159 -14.17 1.58 21.90
C GLY A 159 -14.17 2.93 21.20
N THR A 160 -13.86 3.00 19.92
CA THR A 160 -13.81 4.23 19.11
C THR A 160 -14.79 4.16 17.94
N GLU A 161 -15.05 5.30 17.29
CA GLU A 161 -15.88 5.39 16.07
C GLU A 161 -15.08 6.01 14.89
N LYS A 162 -13.74 6.04 14.99
CA LYS A 162 -12.87 6.69 14.01
C LYS A 162 -11.97 5.66 13.36
N ILE A 163 -11.98 5.63 12.03
CA ILE A 163 -11.06 4.84 11.20
C ILE A 163 -10.23 5.81 10.36
N VAL A 164 -8.92 5.59 10.34
CA VAL A 164 -8.01 6.15 9.36
C VAL A 164 -7.50 4.99 8.51
N VAL A 165 -7.50 5.14 7.20
CA VAL A 165 -6.99 4.12 6.28
C VAL A 165 -5.68 4.62 5.70
N GLY A 166 -4.68 3.75 5.61
CA GLY A 166 -3.41 4.14 5.01
C GLY A 166 -2.61 2.98 4.47
N GLY A 167 -1.69 3.31 3.59
CA GLY A 167 -0.82 2.34 2.95
C GLY A 167 0.14 2.99 1.99
N GLU A 168 1.06 2.21 1.45
CA GLU A 168 2.10 2.67 0.54
C GLU A 168 2.06 1.90 -0.78
N SER A 169 2.45 2.55 -1.88
CA SER A 169 2.56 1.95 -3.22
C SER A 169 1.24 1.26 -3.63
N ALA A 170 1.25 -0.04 -3.93
CA ALA A 170 0.05 -0.84 -4.19
C ALA A 170 -0.97 -0.81 -3.03
N GLY A 171 -0.50 -0.69 -1.78
CA GLY A 171 -1.37 -0.52 -0.62
C GLY A 171 -2.12 0.81 -0.63
N ALA A 172 -1.46 1.89 -1.01
CA ALA A 172 -2.12 3.19 -1.18
C ALA A 172 -3.17 3.16 -2.30
N HIS A 173 -2.89 2.45 -3.40
CA HIS A 173 -3.89 2.15 -4.43
C HIS A 173 -5.11 1.43 -3.83
N LEU A 174 -4.88 0.33 -3.12
CA LEU A 174 -5.95 -0.46 -2.50
C LEU A 174 -6.74 0.35 -1.45
N CYS A 175 -6.11 1.31 -0.75
CA CYS A 175 -6.81 2.23 0.14
C CYS A 175 -7.87 3.06 -0.61
N VAL A 176 -7.50 3.63 -1.77
CA VAL A 176 -8.43 4.43 -2.57
C VAL A 176 -9.51 3.55 -3.20
N THR A 177 -9.15 2.40 -3.76
CA THR A 177 -10.11 1.42 -4.29
C THR A 177 -11.12 1.01 -3.21
N THR A 178 -10.63 0.66 -2.02
CA THR A 178 -11.49 0.30 -0.87
C THR A 178 -12.44 1.45 -0.52
N LEU A 179 -11.93 2.70 -0.44
CA LEU A 179 -12.78 3.86 -0.14
C LEU A 179 -13.86 4.09 -1.20
N LEU A 180 -13.54 3.96 -2.50
CA LEU A 180 -14.52 4.08 -3.59
C LEU A 180 -15.59 2.98 -3.51
N ARG A 181 -15.21 1.75 -3.19
CA ARG A 181 -16.15 0.64 -2.96
C ARG A 181 -17.06 0.90 -1.75
N LEU A 182 -16.51 1.41 -0.64
CA LEU A 182 -17.29 1.83 0.53
C LEU A 182 -18.24 2.98 0.20
N LYS A 183 -17.83 3.90 -0.69
CA LYS A 183 -18.69 4.99 -1.17
C LYS A 183 -19.89 4.45 -1.95
N ASN A 184 -19.69 3.49 -2.85
CA ASN A 184 -20.77 2.84 -3.59
C ASN A 184 -21.78 2.12 -2.66
N LYS A 185 -21.35 1.78 -1.44
CA LYS A 185 -22.20 1.18 -0.39
C LYS A 185 -22.74 2.23 0.61
N ASN A 186 -22.44 3.53 0.42
CA ASN A 186 -22.85 4.63 1.30
C ASN A 186 -22.34 4.52 2.75
N VAL A 187 -21.20 3.85 2.98
CA VAL A 187 -20.58 3.70 4.32
C VAL A 187 -19.21 4.37 4.44
N HIS A 188 -18.70 4.99 3.38
CA HIS A 188 -17.39 5.68 3.35
C HIS A 188 -17.25 6.80 4.40
N HIS A 189 -18.34 7.42 4.85
CA HIS A 189 -18.35 8.46 5.87
C HIS A 189 -17.83 7.98 7.26
N LYS A 190 -17.70 6.67 7.44
CA LYS A 190 -17.06 6.07 8.62
C LYS A 190 -15.54 6.26 8.62
N ILE A 191 -14.93 6.38 7.44
CA ILE A 191 -13.50 6.70 7.28
C ILE A 191 -13.30 8.19 7.51
N LYS A 192 -12.34 8.56 8.38
CA LYS A 192 -12.11 9.95 8.78
C LYS A 192 -10.95 10.62 8.04
N ALA A 193 -9.98 9.85 7.59
CA ALA A 193 -8.87 10.32 6.78
C ALA A 193 -8.19 9.17 6.05
N LEU A 194 -7.42 9.52 4.99
CA LEU A 194 -6.49 8.62 4.32
C LEU A 194 -5.06 9.13 4.46
N ASN A 195 -4.13 8.19 4.62
CA ASN A 195 -2.68 8.41 4.55
C ASN A 195 -2.13 7.59 3.38
N LEU A 196 -1.81 8.25 2.27
CA LEU A 196 -1.47 7.63 1.00
C LEU A 196 -0.02 7.95 0.64
N ILE A 197 0.85 6.96 0.72
CA ILE A 197 2.28 7.12 0.55
C ILE A 197 2.70 6.57 -0.83
N PHE A 198 3.21 7.43 -1.73
CA PHE A 198 3.70 7.14 -3.08
C PHE A 198 2.88 6.09 -3.85
N GLY A 199 1.54 6.20 -3.84
CA GLY A 199 0.63 5.26 -4.48
C GLY A 199 0.65 5.35 -6.02
N THR A 200 0.34 4.24 -6.67
CA THR A 200 0.03 4.20 -8.11
C THR A 200 -1.48 4.12 -8.29
N TYR A 201 -2.06 5.04 -9.03
CA TYR A 201 -3.53 5.16 -9.14
C TYR A 201 -4.04 4.99 -10.57
N ASN A 202 -3.15 4.67 -11.50
CA ASN A 202 -3.47 4.45 -12.90
C ASN A 202 -2.75 3.18 -13.40
N ALA A 203 -3.51 2.23 -13.91
CA ALA A 203 -2.97 1.01 -14.50
C ALA A 203 -2.52 1.20 -15.97
N ASN A 204 -2.69 2.39 -16.55
CA ASN A 204 -2.15 2.67 -17.87
C ASN A 204 -0.68 3.11 -17.76
N THR A 205 0.17 2.60 -18.65
CA THR A 205 1.54 3.05 -18.76
C THR A 205 1.61 4.54 -19.08
N LEU A 206 2.32 5.31 -18.27
CA LEU A 206 2.44 6.74 -18.45
C LEU A 206 3.59 7.10 -19.42
N PRO A 207 3.52 8.26 -20.12
CA PRO A 207 4.62 8.70 -21.01
C PRO A 207 5.97 8.81 -20.29
N SER A 208 5.98 9.15 -19.01
CA SER A 208 7.19 9.21 -18.18
C SER A 208 7.81 7.83 -17.93
N GLU A 209 7.02 6.77 -17.88
CA GLU A 209 7.50 5.38 -17.77
C GLU A 209 8.13 4.91 -19.08
N ILE A 210 7.51 5.24 -20.22
CA ILE A 210 8.00 4.87 -21.55
C ILE A 210 9.36 5.52 -21.84
N ASN A 211 9.54 6.77 -21.40
CA ASN A 211 10.74 7.57 -21.69
C ASN A 211 11.80 7.46 -20.57
N SER A 212 11.62 6.61 -19.58
CA SER A 212 12.62 6.44 -18.54
C SER A 212 13.78 5.59 -19.05
N GLU A 213 14.92 6.22 -19.33
CA GLU A 213 16.19 5.53 -19.63
C GLU A 213 16.82 4.88 -18.38
N ASN A 214 16.02 4.62 -17.36
CA ASN A 214 16.49 4.28 -16.01
C ASN A 214 16.68 2.76 -15.85
N GLU A 215 17.78 2.24 -16.38
CA GLU A 215 18.17 0.84 -16.24
C GLU A 215 18.54 0.37 -14.81
N ASN A 216 18.69 1.32 -13.88
CA ASN A 216 19.23 1.03 -12.52
C ASN A 216 18.29 1.53 -11.39
N LEU A 217 16.99 1.46 -11.60
CA LEU A 217 16.01 1.76 -10.56
C LEU A 217 15.61 0.50 -9.79
N LEU A 218 15.33 0.66 -8.52
CA LEU A 218 14.77 -0.39 -7.66
C LEU A 218 13.47 -0.97 -8.25
N LEU A 219 12.65 -0.11 -8.87
CA LEU A 219 11.46 -0.46 -9.63
C LEU A 219 11.69 -0.02 -11.08
N SER A 220 12.19 -0.95 -11.90
CA SER A 220 12.31 -0.73 -13.34
C SER A 220 10.95 -0.80 -14.03
N SER A 221 10.86 -0.27 -15.25
CA SER A 221 9.64 -0.34 -16.06
C SER A 221 9.20 -1.79 -16.31
N GLU A 222 10.16 -2.70 -16.49
CA GLU A 222 9.90 -4.13 -16.66
C GLU A 222 9.31 -4.76 -15.38
N MET A 223 9.81 -4.34 -14.20
CA MET A 223 9.25 -4.82 -12.94
C MET A 223 7.85 -4.28 -12.69
N MET A 224 7.60 -3.01 -13.02
CA MET A 224 6.26 -2.42 -12.95
C MET A 224 5.29 -3.15 -13.87
N LYS A 225 5.71 -3.42 -15.12
CA LYS A 225 4.92 -4.21 -16.05
C LYS A 225 4.65 -5.63 -15.54
N LYS A 226 5.64 -6.29 -14.95
CA LYS A 226 5.46 -7.61 -14.37
C LYS A 226 4.45 -7.62 -13.24
N PHE A 227 4.43 -6.61 -12.37
CA PHE A 227 3.41 -6.45 -11.34
C PHE A 227 2.02 -6.30 -11.97
N GLU A 228 1.89 -5.42 -12.94
CA GLU A 228 0.61 -5.17 -13.63
C GLU A 228 0.10 -6.43 -14.31
N ASP A 229 0.92 -7.08 -15.15
CA ASP A 229 0.55 -8.30 -15.89
C ASP A 229 0.16 -9.45 -14.94
N SER A 230 0.74 -9.48 -13.73
CA SER A 230 0.44 -10.49 -12.72
C SER A 230 -0.84 -10.19 -11.95
N TYR A 231 -1.15 -8.93 -11.73
CA TYR A 231 -2.35 -8.48 -11.02
C TYR A 231 -3.57 -8.45 -11.94
N LEU A 232 -3.41 -7.99 -13.19
CA LEU A 232 -4.48 -7.85 -14.19
C LEU A 232 -4.34 -8.95 -15.27
N GLN A 233 -4.95 -10.10 -15.04
CA GLN A 233 -4.75 -11.28 -15.90
C GLN A 233 -5.86 -11.49 -16.95
N ASN A 234 -6.98 -10.75 -16.87
CA ASN A 234 -8.18 -11.02 -17.69
C ASN A 234 -8.53 -9.86 -18.62
N ASN A 235 -7.54 -9.05 -19.04
CA ASN A 235 -7.74 -7.85 -19.86
C ASN A 235 -8.77 -6.87 -19.25
N GLU A 236 -8.64 -6.63 -17.97
CA GLU A 236 -9.49 -5.70 -17.22
C GLU A 236 -9.50 -4.31 -17.87
N ASP A 237 -10.65 -3.65 -17.83
CA ASP A 237 -10.77 -2.26 -18.28
C ASP A 237 -9.94 -1.33 -17.37
N LYS A 238 -8.81 -0.84 -17.90
CA LYS A 238 -7.91 0.05 -17.18
C LYS A 238 -8.49 1.43 -16.91
N THR A 239 -9.67 1.76 -17.42
CA THR A 239 -10.41 2.98 -17.08
C THR A 239 -11.45 2.75 -15.98
N ASN A 240 -11.66 1.51 -15.58
CA ASN A 240 -12.53 1.18 -14.46
C ASN A 240 -11.93 1.75 -13.16
N PRO A 241 -12.68 2.55 -12.37
CA PRO A 241 -12.21 3.11 -11.09
C PRO A 241 -11.73 2.06 -10.06
N ASP A 242 -12.16 0.82 -10.19
CA ASP A 242 -11.73 -0.27 -9.32
C ASP A 242 -10.34 -0.79 -9.68
N VAL A 243 -9.92 -0.60 -10.95
CA VAL A 243 -8.60 -0.95 -11.50
C VAL A 243 -7.66 0.26 -11.50
N SER A 244 -8.18 1.42 -11.84
CA SER A 244 -7.45 2.70 -11.83
C SER A 244 -8.23 3.73 -11.03
N PRO A 245 -7.98 3.83 -9.73
CA PRO A 245 -8.77 4.68 -8.84
C PRO A 245 -8.82 6.16 -9.27
N MET A 246 -7.84 6.65 -10.03
CA MET A 246 -7.85 8.02 -10.54
C MET A 246 -9.07 8.40 -11.36
N PHE A 247 -9.78 7.42 -11.95
CA PHE A 247 -11.02 7.64 -12.71
C PHE A 247 -12.27 7.62 -11.81
N GLY A 248 -12.08 7.50 -10.49
CA GLY A 248 -13.17 7.44 -9.54
C GLY A 248 -13.85 8.77 -9.27
N ASN A 249 -15.01 8.72 -8.65
CA ASN A 249 -15.71 9.90 -8.16
C ASN A 249 -15.21 10.27 -6.76
N PHE A 250 -14.42 11.35 -6.65
CA PHE A 250 -13.80 11.83 -5.43
C PHE A 250 -14.65 12.85 -4.64
N SER A 251 -15.88 13.14 -5.05
CA SER A 251 -16.77 14.01 -4.25
C SER A 251 -17.03 13.40 -2.87
N ASP A 252 -17.18 14.24 -1.86
CA ASP A 252 -17.55 13.85 -0.50
C ASP A 252 -16.65 12.80 0.18
N LEU A 253 -15.40 12.66 -0.30
CA LEU A 253 -14.41 11.82 0.34
C LEU A 253 -13.76 12.52 1.54
N PRO A 254 -13.28 11.75 2.55
CA PRO A 254 -12.59 12.32 3.69
C PRO A 254 -11.27 13.00 3.27
N PRO A 255 -10.67 13.83 4.16
CA PRO A 255 -9.35 14.40 3.93
C PRO A 255 -8.31 13.34 3.60
N GLN A 256 -7.41 13.67 2.65
CA GLN A 256 -6.35 12.77 2.20
C GLN A 256 -5.00 13.46 2.35
N PHE A 257 -4.05 12.75 2.94
CA PHE A 257 -2.64 13.11 2.91
C PHE A 257 -1.99 12.28 1.81
N LEU A 258 -1.42 12.98 0.84
CA LEU A 258 -0.68 12.39 -0.30
C LEU A 258 0.79 12.76 -0.15
N GLN A 259 1.67 11.78 -0.14
CA GLN A 259 3.12 11.95 -0.07
C GLN A 259 3.78 11.33 -1.31
#